data_f00addd4397cd42c2057601929d28355
#
_entry.id   f00addd4397cd42c2057601929d28355
#
_cell.length_a   1.000
_cell.length_b   1.000
_cell.length_c   1.000
_cell.angle_alpha   90.00
_cell.angle_beta   90.00
_cell.angle_gamma   90.00
#
_symmetry.space_group_name_H-M   'P 1'
#
loop_
_entity.id
_entity.type
_entity.pdbx_description
1 polymer ?
#
loop_
_entity_poly.entity_id
_entity_poly.type
_entity_poly.pdbx_seq_one_letter_code
_entity_poly.pdbx_strand_id
1 'polypeptide(L)'
;MGSFHLHLISDSTGETVSTIARAALAQFDEIEVVEHNWSLVRTEGQIEKILKVIEEWRGVVLYTLVKVDLAEVLQKRCRTL
;
A
#
# COMPACT_ATOMS: atom_id res chain seq x y z
N MET A 1 9.26 -11.18 17.70
CA MET A 1 8.31 -11.30 16.90
C MET A 1 8.43 -11.10 15.45
N GLY A 2 7.86 -11.30 14.55
CA GLY A 2 8.04 -11.22 13.12
C GLY A 2 7.95 -9.82 12.58
N SER A 3 8.18 -9.70 11.31
CA SER A 3 7.98 -8.46 10.58
C SER A 3 6.72 -8.58 9.75
N PHE A 4 6.13 -7.44 9.37
CA PHE A 4 5.06 -7.46 8.40
C PHE A 4 5.30 -6.39 7.34
N HIS A 5 4.66 -6.59 6.21
CA HIS A 5 4.82 -5.71 5.07
C HIS A 5 3.66 -4.73 4.99
N LEU A 6 4.00 -3.48 4.72
CA LEU A 6 3.03 -2.41 4.59
C LEU A 6 3.21 -1.78 3.21
N HIS A 7 2.18 -1.84 2.40
CA HIS A 7 2.21 -1.29 1.04
C HIS A 7 1.46 0.04 1.03
N LEU A 8 2.19 1.11 0.74
CA LEU A 8 1.64 2.47 0.70
C LEU A 8 1.55 2.92 -0.74
N ILE A 9 0.34 3.15 -1.21
CA ILE A 9 0.08 3.46 -2.61
C ILE A 9 -0.60 4.82 -2.72
N SER A 10 -0.05 5.69 -3.56
CA SER A 10 -0.59 7.03 -3.75
C SER A 10 -0.50 7.46 -5.21
N ASP A 11 -1.46 8.27 -5.65
CA ASP A 11 -1.43 8.88 -6.98
C ASP A 11 -0.72 10.24 -6.96
N SER A 12 -0.20 10.65 -5.82
CA SER A 12 0.58 11.86 -5.68
C SER A 12 1.92 11.52 -5.00
N THR A 13 2.46 12.40 -4.15
CA THR A 13 3.78 12.19 -3.53
C THR A 13 3.81 11.15 -2.42
N GLY A 14 2.62 10.77 -1.92
CA GLY A 14 2.56 9.77 -0.86
C GLY A 14 2.72 10.33 0.55
N GLU A 15 2.81 11.64 0.72
CA GLU A 15 2.99 12.25 2.04
C GLU A 15 1.82 11.95 2.97
N THR A 16 0.59 12.05 2.47
CA THR A 16 -0.60 11.82 3.29
C THR A 16 -0.66 10.39 3.79
N VAL A 17 -0.50 9.43 2.89
CA VAL A 17 -0.59 8.01 3.27
C VAL A 17 0.57 7.62 4.18
N SER A 18 1.75 8.17 3.97
CA SER A 18 2.90 7.93 4.85
C SER A 18 2.68 8.49 6.24
N THR A 19 2.12 9.69 6.33
CA THR A 19 1.84 10.33 7.62
C THR A 19 0.82 9.50 8.41
N ILE A 20 -0.24 9.06 7.76
CA ILE A 20 -1.26 8.24 8.41
C ILE A 20 -0.66 6.91 8.88
N ALA A 21 0.14 6.29 8.04
CA ALA A 21 0.78 5.02 8.37
C ALA A 21 1.69 5.15 9.59
N ARG A 22 2.51 6.19 9.63
CA ARG A 22 3.41 6.42 10.76
C ARG A 22 2.66 6.68 12.05
N ALA A 23 1.58 7.43 11.99
CA ALA A 23 0.75 7.69 13.16
C ALA A 23 0.14 6.40 13.70
N ALA A 24 -0.34 5.54 12.83
CA ALA A 24 -0.91 4.26 13.23
C ALA A 24 0.15 3.31 13.80
N LEU A 25 1.33 3.28 13.18
CA LEU A 25 2.41 2.38 13.58
C LEU A 25 3.10 2.82 14.87
N ALA A 26 2.99 4.10 15.23
CA ALA A 26 3.59 4.61 16.46
C ALA A 26 3.06 3.92 17.70
N GLN A 27 1.93 3.24 17.61
CA GLN A 27 1.34 2.50 18.72
C GLN A 27 1.93 1.09 18.88
N PHE A 28 2.77 0.66 17.96
CA PHE A 28 3.35 -0.68 17.97
C PHE A 28 4.86 -0.61 18.06
N ASP A 29 5.41 -0.91 19.21
CA ASP A 29 6.84 -0.77 19.47
C ASP A 29 7.69 -1.97 19.07
N GLU A 30 7.12 -3.15 19.10
CA GLU A 30 7.88 -4.39 18.94
C GLU A 30 7.74 -5.06 17.58
N ILE A 31 7.07 -4.39 16.65
CA ILE A 31 6.85 -4.95 15.33
C ILE A 31 7.77 -4.30 14.32
N GLU A 32 8.52 -5.12 13.61
CA GLU A 32 9.33 -4.65 12.51
C GLU A 32 8.44 -4.51 11.27
N VAL A 33 8.41 -3.33 10.68
CA VAL A 33 7.58 -3.04 9.51
C VAL A 33 8.45 -2.79 8.31
N VAL A 34 8.20 -3.52 7.24
CA VAL A 34 8.86 -3.30 5.95
C VAL A 34 7.90 -2.51 5.07
N GLU A 35 8.26 -1.27 4.76
CA GLU A 35 7.41 -0.40 3.95
C GLU A 35 7.75 -0.51 2.48
N HIS A 36 6.72 -0.65 1.66
CA HIS A 36 6.82 -0.61 0.21
C HIS A 36 6.05 0.62 -0.25
N ASN A 37 6.77 1.62 -0.76
CA ASN A 37 6.17 2.91 -1.13
C ASN A 37 6.03 3.06 -2.64
N TRP A 38 4.81 3.36 -3.07
CA TRP A 38 4.48 3.54 -4.48
C TRP A 38 3.79 4.89 -4.65
N SER A 39 4.51 5.88 -5.17
CA SER A 39 3.97 7.20 -5.41
C SER A 39 3.72 7.41 -6.90
N LEU A 40 2.94 8.42 -7.22
CA LEU A 40 2.61 8.80 -8.60
C LEU A 40 1.99 7.66 -9.42
N VAL A 41 1.18 6.84 -8.74
CA VAL A 41 0.50 5.72 -9.38
C VAL A 41 -0.72 6.25 -10.14
N ARG A 42 -0.73 6.12 -11.46
CA ARG A 42 -1.76 6.70 -12.32
C ARG A 42 -2.31 5.78 -13.38
N THR A 43 -1.77 4.59 -13.52
CA THR A 43 -2.18 3.66 -14.57
C THR A 43 -2.43 2.27 -14.00
N GLU A 44 -3.25 1.50 -14.72
CA GLU A 44 -3.51 0.12 -14.35
C GLU A 44 -2.25 -0.73 -14.45
N GLY A 45 -1.36 -0.41 -15.41
CA GLY A 45 -0.09 -1.12 -15.51
C GLY A 45 0.74 -1.00 -14.26
N GLN A 46 0.75 0.17 -13.64
CA GLN A 46 1.45 0.37 -12.37
C GLN A 46 0.78 -0.45 -11.26
N ILE A 47 -0.54 -0.47 -11.21
CA ILE A 47 -1.29 -1.27 -10.23
C ILE A 47 -0.94 -2.75 -10.38
N GLU A 48 -0.86 -3.25 -11.61
CA GLU A 48 -0.50 -4.66 -11.84
C GLU A 48 0.89 -5.00 -11.30
N LYS A 49 1.85 -4.12 -11.46
CA LYS A 49 3.19 -4.32 -10.91
C LYS A 49 3.17 -4.33 -9.39
N ILE A 50 2.41 -3.43 -8.80
CA ILE A 50 2.27 -3.34 -7.35
C ILE A 50 1.61 -4.61 -6.80
N LEU A 51 0.58 -5.11 -7.48
CA LEU A 51 -0.11 -6.33 -7.07
C LEU A 51 0.81 -7.54 -7.03
N LYS A 52 1.76 -7.62 -7.96
CA LYS A 52 2.74 -8.70 -7.94
C LYS A 52 3.61 -8.65 -6.69
N VAL A 53 4.00 -7.44 -6.28
CA VAL A 53 4.78 -7.26 -5.07
C VAL A 53 3.95 -7.61 -3.83
N ILE A 54 2.70 -7.17 -3.79
CA ILE A 54 1.79 -7.48 -2.69
C ILE A 54 1.59 -9.00 -2.57
N GLU A 55 1.44 -9.67 -3.71
CA GLU A 55 1.25 -11.12 -3.73
C GLU A 55 2.47 -11.85 -3.16
N GLU A 56 3.66 -11.35 -3.46
CA GLU A 56 4.91 -11.92 -2.96
C GLU A 56 5.13 -11.59 -1.48
N TRP A 57 4.82 -10.35 -1.08
CA TRP A 57 5.04 -9.87 0.28
C TRP A 57 3.72 -9.41 0.88
N ARG A 58 2.88 -10.34 1.26
CA ARG A 58 1.54 -10.03 1.78
C ARG A 58 1.58 -9.24 3.06
N GLY A 59 0.64 -8.33 3.21
CA GLY A 59 0.56 -7.47 4.37
C GLY A 59 -0.61 -6.52 4.26
N VAL A 60 -0.49 -5.37 4.90
CA VAL A 60 -1.53 -4.34 4.89
C VAL A 60 -1.31 -3.41 3.72
N VAL A 61 -2.39 -3.04 3.04
CA VAL A 61 -2.36 -2.10 1.91
C VAL A 61 -3.12 -0.84 2.30
N LEU A 62 -2.42 0.29 2.33
CA LEU A 62 -3.03 1.59 2.52
C LEU A 62 -2.88 2.38 1.23
N TYR A 63 -3.94 3.00 0.78
CA TYR A 63 -3.87 3.72 -0.48
C TYR A 63 -4.68 5.01 -0.44
N THR A 64 -4.22 5.99 -1.22
CA THR A 64 -4.93 7.24 -1.48
C THR A 64 -4.95 7.44 -2.99
N LEU A 65 -5.99 6.93 -3.64
CA LEU A 65 -6.16 7.01 -5.09
C LEU A 65 -7.43 7.79 -5.39
N VAL A 66 -7.29 8.90 -6.08
CA VAL A 66 -8.43 9.75 -6.44
C VAL A 66 -9.24 9.12 -7.58
N LYS A 67 -8.57 8.47 -8.52
CA LYS A 67 -9.27 7.79 -9.61
C LYS A 67 -10.01 6.57 -9.10
N VAL A 68 -11.32 6.61 -9.22
CA VAL A 68 -12.19 5.54 -8.70
C VAL A 68 -11.91 4.20 -9.37
N ASP A 69 -11.66 4.20 -10.68
CA ASP A 69 -11.38 2.98 -11.43
C ASP A 69 -10.11 2.29 -10.95
N LEU A 70 -9.05 3.04 -10.66
CA LEU A 70 -7.82 2.47 -10.14
C LEU A 70 -8.03 1.90 -8.74
N ALA A 71 -8.75 2.63 -7.89
CA ALA A 71 -9.06 2.16 -6.55
C ALA A 71 -9.88 0.88 -6.59
N GLU A 72 -10.85 0.78 -7.49
CA GLU A 72 -11.67 -0.40 -7.65
C GLU A 72 -10.86 -1.61 -8.09
N VAL A 73 -9.95 -1.44 -9.04
CA VAL A 73 -9.07 -2.52 -9.50
C VAL A 73 -8.24 -3.03 -8.33
N LEU A 74 -7.64 -2.11 -7.58
CA LEU A 74 -6.81 -2.47 -6.43
C LEU A 74 -7.62 -3.24 -5.40
N GLN A 75 -8.80 -2.73 -5.04
CA GLN A 75 -9.66 -3.37 -4.05
C GLN A 75 -10.06 -4.79 -4.46
N LYS A 76 -10.51 -4.95 -5.69
CA LYS A 76 -10.94 -6.26 -6.19
C LYS A 76 -9.80 -7.27 -6.17
N ARG A 77 -8.64 -6.85 -6.65
CA ARG A 77 -7.50 -7.75 -6.74
C ARG A 77 -6.97 -8.12 -5.36
N CYS A 78 -6.95 -7.18 -4.44
CA CYS A 78 -6.50 -7.46 -3.07
C CYS A 78 -7.42 -8.43 -2.35
N ARG A 79 -8.72 -8.42 -2.65
CA ARG A 79 -9.65 -9.36 -2.05
C ARG A 79 -9.41 -10.81 -2.48
N THR A 80 -8.83 -11.01 -3.64
CA THR A 80 -8.57 -12.36 -4.15
C THR A 80 -7.20 -12.87 -3.77
N LEU A 81 -6.39 -12.04 -3.17
CA LEU A 81 -5.09 -12.46 -2.68
C LEU A 81 -5.21 -13.06 -1.29
#